data_f46194748f458e3cabf8294a2718f660
#
_entry.id   f46194748f458e3cabf8294a2718f660
#
_cell.length_a   1.000
_cell.length_b   1.000
_cell.length_c   1.000
_cell.angle_alpha   90.00
_cell.angle_beta   90.00
_cell.angle_gamma   90.00
#
_symmetry.space_group_name_H-M   'P 1'
#
loop_
_entity.id
_entity.type
_entity.pdbx_description
1 polymer ?
#
loop_
_entity_poly.entity_id
_entity_poly.type
_entity_poly.pdbx_seq_one_letter_code
_entity_poly.pdbx_strand_id
1 'polypeptide(L)'
;MVAHDPSQAVVRVDGLSKSYGRVRALDDVAFSICTGEILGLIGPNGAGKTTLFECVAGLEAADRGAVFFESVPVDGQRRSTKLFYVPDGITPWPEQPVSWVLDYSLGFFAGRRGIYQQVIADLALSPLMRVPIRALSKGQRKRTLLALGLLAPQPILLIDEPFEGLDLRQSREAAATLRKHLTPDRTFFLSIHQIADAAKVCDRFVLLSGGRVVAEGKLDTLTALARQRAGHSLPAAFEEVFLALT
;
A
#
# COMPACT_ATOMS: atom_id res chain seq x y z
N MET A 1 6.92 -6.44 -22.35
CA MET A 1 6.26 -7.15 -21.22
C MET A 1 7.29 -8.13 -20.67
N VAL A 2 7.96 -7.79 -19.57
CA VAL A 2 8.83 -8.75 -18.89
C VAL A 2 7.89 -9.63 -18.08
N ALA A 3 7.73 -10.88 -18.51
CA ALA A 3 6.93 -11.87 -17.81
C ALA A 3 7.52 -12.08 -16.41
N HIS A 4 6.85 -11.56 -15.40
CA HIS A 4 7.06 -11.99 -14.03
C HIS A 4 6.60 -13.44 -13.94
N ASP A 5 7.36 -14.27 -13.20
CA ASP A 5 6.99 -15.66 -12.97
C ASP A 5 5.64 -15.68 -12.21
N PRO A 6 4.54 -16.06 -12.86
CA PRO A 6 3.23 -16.08 -12.21
C PRO A 6 3.15 -17.03 -11.02
N SER A 7 4.15 -17.91 -10.85
CA SER A 7 4.23 -18.86 -9.75
C SER A 7 4.52 -18.21 -8.39
N GLN A 8 4.99 -16.95 -8.35
CA GLN A 8 5.28 -16.20 -7.13
C GLN A 8 4.20 -15.19 -6.76
N ALA A 9 3.13 -15.06 -7.54
CA ALA A 9 2.05 -14.13 -7.26
C ALA A 9 1.20 -14.60 -6.06
N VAL A 10 1.23 -13.83 -4.97
CA VAL A 10 0.37 -14.05 -3.79
C VAL A 10 -1.00 -13.41 -3.95
N VAL A 11 -1.09 -12.31 -4.71
CA VAL A 11 -2.35 -11.69 -5.15
C VAL A 11 -2.31 -11.46 -6.65
N ARG A 12 -3.41 -11.79 -7.34
CA ARG A 12 -3.65 -11.42 -8.72
C ARG A 12 -4.98 -10.68 -8.82
N VAL A 13 -4.93 -9.50 -9.37
CA VAL A 13 -6.09 -8.68 -9.75
C VAL A 13 -6.31 -8.89 -11.24
N ASP A 14 -7.54 -9.19 -11.63
CA ASP A 14 -7.87 -9.58 -13.01
C ASP A 14 -9.14 -8.85 -13.48
N GLY A 15 -8.97 -7.89 -14.40
CA GLY A 15 -10.04 -7.20 -15.07
C GLY A 15 -10.94 -6.34 -14.16
N LEU A 16 -10.39 -5.83 -13.03
CA LEU A 16 -11.18 -5.15 -12.00
C LEU A 16 -11.71 -3.82 -12.53
N SER A 17 -13.03 -3.64 -12.48
CA SER A 17 -13.71 -2.42 -12.92
C SER A 17 -14.71 -1.95 -11.87
N LYS A 18 -14.80 -0.63 -11.67
CA LYS A 18 -15.70 0.02 -10.71
C LYS A 18 -16.16 1.37 -11.20
N SER A 19 -17.47 1.62 -11.08
CA SER A 19 -18.08 2.91 -11.44
C SER A 19 -18.92 3.46 -10.30
N TYR A 20 -18.93 4.76 -10.14
CA TYR A 20 -19.83 5.51 -9.25
C TYR A 20 -20.69 6.43 -10.11
N GLY A 21 -21.90 6.00 -10.39
CA GLY A 21 -22.79 6.67 -11.33
C GLY A 21 -22.16 6.73 -12.73
N ARG A 22 -21.82 7.94 -13.20
CA ARG A 22 -21.19 8.14 -14.52
C ARG A 22 -19.66 8.14 -14.49
N VAL A 23 -19.07 8.12 -13.30
CA VAL A 23 -17.61 8.17 -13.13
C VAL A 23 -17.08 6.74 -13.07
N ARG A 24 -16.27 6.35 -14.04
CA ARG A 24 -15.54 5.08 -14.02
C ARG A 24 -14.26 5.28 -13.24
N ALA A 25 -14.23 4.82 -11.99
CA ALA A 25 -13.09 4.92 -11.09
C ALA A 25 -12.01 3.89 -11.39
N LEU A 26 -12.39 2.67 -11.83
CA LEU A 26 -11.50 1.62 -12.29
C LEU A 26 -12.02 1.04 -13.60
N ASP A 27 -11.12 0.76 -14.53
CA ASP A 27 -11.45 0.27 -15.87
C ASP A 27 -10.44 -0.80 -16.32
N ASP A 28 -10.86 -2.06 -16.18
CA ASP A 28 -10.10 -3.25 -16.60
C ASP A 28 -8.69 -3.32 -15.97
N VAL A 29 -8.61 -3.06 -14.64
CA VAL A 29 -7.35 -3.07 -13.89
C VAL A 29 -6.88 -4.50 -13.68
N ALA A 30 -5.65 -4.79 -14.14
CA ALA A 30 -4.99 -6.08 -13.95
C ALA A 30 -3.53 -5.90 -13.57
N PHE A 31 -3.09 -6.59 -12.52
CA PHE A 31 -1.70 -6.66 -12.05
C PHE A 31 -1.54 -7.80 -11.05
N SER A 32 -0.29 -8.05 -10.64
CA SER A 32 0.02 -9.05 -9.62
C SER A 32 0.89 -8.49 -8.51
N ILE A 33 0.78 -9.07 -7.31
CA ILE A 33 1.63 -8.81 -6.14
C ILE A 33 2.38 -10.10 -5.83
N CYS A 34 3.71 -10.02 -5.73
CA CYS A 34 4.54 -11.17 -5.42
C CYS A 34 4.81 -11.30 -3.93
N THR A 35 5.09 -12.51 -3.47
CA THR A 35 5.46 -12.76 -2.08
C THR A 35 6.75 -12.04 -1.70
N GLY A 36 6.78 -11.41 -0.53
CA GLY A 36 8.00 -10.80 0.02
C GLY A 36 8.45 -9.54 -0.69
N GLU A 37 7.57 -8.86 -1.46
CA GLU A 37 7.88 -7.57 -2.08
C GLU A 37 7.16 -6.40 -1.42
N ILE A 38 7.67 -5.21 -1.63
CA ILE A 38 6.93 -3.96 -1.46
C ILE A 38 6.54 -3.45 -2.85
N LEU A 39 5.26 -3.58 -3.18
CA LEU A 39 4.70 -3.05 -4.42
C LEU A 39 4.19 -1.63 -4.18
N GLY A 40 4.55 -0.68 -5.05
CA GLY A 40 4.06 0.69 -5.02
C GLY A 40 2.95 0.92 -6.06
N LEU A 41 1.82 1.46 -5.65
CA LEU A 41 0.77 1.97 -6.53
C LEU A 41 0.96 3.48 -6.66
N ILE A 42 1.30 3.94 -7.85
CA ILE A 42 1.54 5.35 -8.14
C ILE A 42 0.49 5.86 -9.11
N GLY A 43 -0.02 7.05 -8.85
CA GLY A 43 -0.99 7.72 -9.72
C GLY A 43 -1.37 9.08 -9.17
N PRO A 44 -1.85 10.01 -10.02
CA PRO A 44 -2.33 11.32 -9.58
C PRO A 44 -3.55 11.18 -8.67
N ASN A 45 -3.93 12.30 -8.04
CA ASN A 45 -5.19 12.34 -7.30
C ASN A 45 -6.36 12.10 -8.27
N GLY A 46 -7.32 11.27 -7.82
CA GLY A 46 -8.44 10.85 -8.67
C GLY A 46 -8.13 9.72 -9.66
N ALA A 47 -6.91 9.17 -9.68
CA ALA A 47 -6.56 8.04 -10.55
C ALA A 47 -7.29 6.72 -10.19
N GLY A 48 -7.91 6.64 -8.99
CA GLY A 48 -8.62 5.44 -8.52
C GLY A 48 -7.86 4.60 -7.48
N LYS A 49 -6.74 5.11 -6.91
CA LYS A 49 -5.89 4.36 -5.96
C LYS A 49 -6.67 3.83 -4.75
N THR A 50 -7.38 4.69 -4.03
CA THR A 50 -8.18 4.31 -2.86
C THR A 50 -9.29 3.33 -3.24
N THR A 51 -10.00 3.59 -4.36
CA THR A 51 -11.03 2.66 -4.89
C THR A 51 -10.43 1.29 -5.19
N LEU A 52 -9.23 1.24 -5.78
CA LEU A 52 -8.54 -0.02 -6.04
C LEU A 52 -8.21 -0.76 -4.74
N PHE A 53 -7.70 -0.05 -3.72
CA PHE A 53 -7.40 -0.63 -2.41
C PHE A 53 -8.66 -1.16 -1.73
N GLU A 54 -9.75 -0.40 -1.73
CA GLU A 54 -11.04 -0.81 -1.16
C GLU A 54 -11.62 -2.03 -1.88
N CYS A 55 -11.54 -2.06 -3.23
CA CYS A 55 -11.96 -3.21 -4.01
C CYS A 55 -11.08 -4.44 -3.73
N VAL A 56 -9.76 -4.28 -3.66
CA VAL A 56 -8.83 -5.39 -3.33
C VAL A 56 -9.05 -5.86 -1.89
N ALA A 57 -9.29 -4.94 -0.95
CA ALA A 57 -9.60 -5.28 0.44
C ALA A 57 -10.97 -5.95 0.62
N GLY A 58 -11.87 -5.82 -0.36
CA GLY A 58 -13.24 -6.34 -0.29
C GLY A 58 -14.18 -5.46 0.52
N LEU A 59 -13.80 -4.21 0.79
CA LEU A 59 -14.65 -3.19 1.43
C LEU A 59 -15.64 -2.61 0.43
N GLU A 60 -15.23 -2.51 -0.83
CA GLU A 60 -16.06 -2.05 -1.93
C GLU A 60 -16.21 -3.18 -2.96
N ALA A 61 -17.44 -3.43 -3.42
CA ALA A 61 -17.69 -4.43 -4.44
C ALA A 61 -17.29 -3.88 -5.82
N ALA A 62 -16.44 -4.60 -6.56
CA ALA A 62 -16.17 -4.29 -7.94
C ALA A 62 -17.39 -4.65 -8.83
N ASP A 63 -17.59 -3.88 -9.91
CA ASP A 63 -18.65 -4.16 -10.88
C ASP A 63 -18.30 -5.37 -11.77
N ARG A 64 -16.98 -5.55 -12.02
CA ARG A 64 -16.43 -6.66 -12.84
C ARG A 64 -15.03 -7.02 -12.34
N GLY A 65 -14.57 -8.20 -12.77
CA GLY A 65 -13.26 -8.71 -12.46
C GLY A 65 -13.20 -9.51 -11.17
N ALA A 66 -12.01 -9.98 -10.81
CA ALA A 66 -11.81 -10.81 -9.64
C ALA A 66 -10.45 -10.55 -8.97
N VAL A 67 -10.37 -10.87 -7.68
CA VAL A 67 -9.12 -10.86 -6.91
C VAL A 67 -8.85 -12.29 -6.45
N PHE A 68 -7.67 -12.78 -6.76
CA PHE A 68 -7.21 -14.12 -6.45
C PHE A 68 -6.11 -14.05 -5.40
N PHE A 69 -6.16 -14.94 -4.44
CA PHE A 69 -5.07 -15.19 -3.50
C PHE A 69 -4.54 -16.60 -3.74
N GLU A 70 -3.24 -16.73 -4.02
CA GLU A 70 -2.61 -18.03 -4.34
C GLU A 70 -3.40 -18.79 -5.42
N SER A 71 -3.81 -18.08 -6.49
CA SER A 71 -4.61 -18.59 -7.62
C SER A 71 -6.07 -18.98 -7.30
N VAL A 72 -6.54 -18.79 -6.06
CA VAL A 72 -7.93 -19.04 -5.67
C VAL A 72 -8.69 -17.71 -5.60
N PRO A 73 -9.85 -17.58 -6.28
CA PRO A 73 -10.68 -16.40 -6.14
C PRO A 73 -11.23 -16.32 -4.71
N VAL A 74 -11.07 -15.16 -4.06
CA VAL A 74 -11.54 -14.96 -2.68
C VAL A 74 -12.62 -13.89 -2.65
N ASP A 75 -13.77 -14.27 -2.12
CA ASP A 75 -14.89 -13.36 -1.87
C ASP A 75 -14.46 -12.20 -0.94
N GLY A 76 -15.00 -11.00 -1.17
CA GLY A 76 -14.67 -9.78 -0.45
C GLY A 76 -14.65 -9.96 1.06
N GLN A 77 -15.68 -10.59 1.62
CA GLN A 77 -15.78 -10.81 3.07
C GLN A 77 -14.65 -11.68 3.66
N ARG A 78 -14.09 -12.58 2.88
CA ARG A 78 -13.02 -13.47 3.33
C ARG A 78 -11.61 -12.89 3.12
N ARG A 79 -11.47 -11.78 2.43
CA ARG A 79 -10.16 -11.15 2.16
C ARG A 79 -9.50 -10.64 3.42
N SER A 80 -10.27 -10.24 4.42
CA SER A 80 -9.75 -9.82 5.74
C SER A 80 -8.96 -10.91 6.47
N THR A 81 -9.11 -12.19 6.10
CA THR A 81 -8.27 -13.28 6.62
C THR A 81 -6.88 -13.33 5.97
N LYS A 82 -6.73 -12.76 4.77
CA LYS A 82 -5.51 -12.79 3.95
C LYS A 82 -4.75 -11.47 3.96
N LEU A 83 -5.46 -10.35 4.08
CA LEU A 83 -4.86 -9.02 4.06
C LEU A 83 -5.41 -8.11 5.17
N PHE A 84 -4.58 -7.17 5.59
CA PHE A 84 -4.95 -6.08 6.48
C PHE A 84 -4.83 -4.75 5.73
N TYR A 85 -5.88 -3.95 5.73
CA TYR A 85 -5.90 -2.66 5.07
C TYR A 85 -5.83 -1.52 6.09
N VAL A 86 -4.88 -0.62 5.87
CA VAL A 86 -4.71 0.63 6.62
C VAL A 86 -5.09 1.78 5.69
N PRO A 87 -6.32 2.27 5.74
CA PRO A 87 -6.75 3.41 4.94
C PRO A 87 -6.11 4.70 5.43
N ASP A 88 -6.02 5.71 4.53
CA ASP A 88 -5.60 7.04 4.93
C ASP A 88 -6.68 7.74 5.76
N GLY A 89 -6.25 8.69 6.58
CA GLY A 89 -7.12 9.65 7.28
C GLY A 89 -7.99 9.10 8.41
N ILE A 90 -7.97 7.79 8.70
CA ILE A 90 -8.77 7.23 9.79
C ILE A 90 -8.25 7.65 11.17
N THR A 91 -9.17 7.72 12.13
CA THR A 91 -8.89 8.02 13.53
C THR A 91 -9.58 6.94 14.40
N PRO A 92 -8.93 5.76 14.54
CA PRO A 92 -9.53 4.66 15.27
C PRO A 92 -9.64 5.00 16.76
N TRP A 93 -10.82 4.82 17.34
CA TRP A 93 -11.09 5.05 18.76
C TRP A 93 -10.48 6.35 19.30
N PRO A 94 -10.96 7.53 18.88
CA PRO A 94 -10.29 8.82 19.10
C PRO A 94 -10.01 9.16 20.57
N GLU A 95 -10.85 8.71 21.49
CA GLU A 95 -10.72 8.98 22.93
C GLU A 95 -9.74 8.04 23.66
N GLN A 96 -9.35 6.94 23.01
CA GLN A 96 -8.47 5.95 23.63
C GLN A 96 -6.98 6.29 23.44
N PRO A 97 -6.12 5.96 24.41
CA PRO A 97 -4.69 6.13 24.27
C PRO A 97 -4.10 5.16 23.23
N VAL A 98 -2.97 5.53 22.66
CA VAL A 98 -2.24 4.70 21.67
C VAL A 98 -2.04 3.28 22.17
N SER A 99 -1.61 3.10 23.43
CA SER A 99 -1.39 1.77 24.02
C SER A 99 -2.66 0.91 23.96
N TRP A 100 -3.79 1.48 24.37
CA TRP A 100 -5.05 0.75 24.35
C TRP A 100 -5.45 0.30 22.93
N VAL A 101 -5.30 1.20 21.94
CA VAL A 101 -5.63 0.90 20.54
C VAL A 101 -4.74 -0.23 20.01
N LEU A 102 -3.44 -0.20 20.28
CA LEU A 102 -2.52 -1.26 19.85
C LEU A 102 -2.80 -2.58 20.57
N ASP A 103 -3.00 -2.56 21.88
CA ASP A 103 -3.27 -3.76 22.70
C ASP A 103 -4.60 -4.42 22.33
N TYR A 104 -5.65 -3.59 22.12
CA TYR A 104 -6.95 -4.07 21.66
C TYR A 104 -6.84 -4.75 20.30
N SER A 105 -6.16 -4.12 19.33
CA SER A 105 -5.95 -4.68 18.00
C SER A 105 -5.17 -5.99 18.04
N LEU A 106 -4.11 -6.06 18.85
CA LEU A 106 -3.36 -7.29 19.07
C LEU A 106 -4.21 -8.42 19.63
N GLY A 107 -5.10 -8.11 20.57
CA GLY A 107 -6.02 -9.10 21.16
C GLY A 107 -7.08 -9.55 20.16
N PHE A 108 -7.71 -8.60 19.47
CA PHE A 108 -8.81 -8.86 18.54
C PHE A 108 -8.37 -9.66 17.30
N PHE A 109 -7.24 -9.29 16.70
CA PHE A 109 -6.75 -9.95 15.48
C PHE A 109 -5.77 -11.11 15.74
N ALA A 110 -5.52 -11.50 17.00
CA ALA A 110 -4.44 -12.43 17.36
C ALA A 110 -3.08 -11.98 16.78
N GLY A 111 -2.78 -10.69 16.91
CA GLY A 111 -1.66 -10.02 16.26
C GLY A 111 -0.28 -10.50 16.71
N ARG A 112 0.75 -9.96 16.10
CA ARG A 112 2.16 -10.34 16.21
C ARG A 112 2.81 -9.80 17.49
N ARG A 113 2.46 -10.35 18.65
CA ARG A 113 2.96 -9.91 19.98
C ARG A 113 4.48 -9.93 20.11
N GLY A 114 5.16 -10.87 19.46
CA GLY A 114 6.61 -11.02 19.54
C GLY A 114 7.42 -9.84 19.01
N ILE A 115 6.82 -9.00 18.15
CA ILE A 115 7.47 -7.82 17.59
C ILE A 115 6.93 -6.49 18.16
N TYR A 116 6.03 -6.53 19.14
CA TYR A 116 5.34 -5.34 19.66
C TYR A 116 6.30 -4.24 20.11
N GLN A 117 7.25 -4.57 21.00
CA GLN A 117 8.21 -3.59 21.52
C GLN A 117 9.10 -3.03 20.42
N GLN A 118 9.47 -3.88 19.45
CA GLN A 118 10.29 -3.46 18.33
C GLN A 118 9.54 -2.47 17.42
N VAL A 119 8.27 -2.74 17.11
CA VAL A 119 7.42 -1.83 16.30
C VAL A 119 7.24 -0.47 17.01
N ILE A 120 7.01 -0.48 18.34
CA ILE A 120 6.89 0.76 19.13
C ILE A 120 8.19 1.57 19.05
N ALA A 121 9.34 0.92 19.19
CA ALA A 121 10.64 1.58 19.11
C ALA A 121 10.93 2.12 17.71
N ASP A 122 10.76 1.29 16.67
CA ASP A 122 11.04 1.64 15.28
C ASP A 122 10.18 2.82 14.76
N LEU A 123 8.95 2.93 15.27
CA LEU A 123 8.03 4.02 14.93
C LEU A 123 8.03 5.17 15.95
N ALA A 124 8.98 5.15 16.92
CA ALA A 124 9.12 6.16 17.98
C ALA A 124 7.80 6.48 18.70
N LEU A 125 7.03 5.45 19.07
CA LEU A 125 5.72 5.58 19.71
C LEU A 125 5.79 5.59 21.23
N SER A 126 6.93 5.23 21.85
CA SER A 126 7.08 5.15 23.32
C SER A 126 6.58 6.40 24.07
N PRO A 127 6.90 7.64 23.66
CA PRO A 127 6.41 8.83 24.35
C PRO A 127 4.91 9.09 24.12
N LEU A 128 4.29 8.44 23.15
CA LEU A 128 2.91 8.65 22.73
C LEU A 128 1.93 7.64 23.34
N MET A 129 2.41 6.59 24.01
CA MET A 129 1.61 5.45 24.45
C MET A 129 0.41 5.84 25.33
N ARG A 130 0.52 6.93 26.09
CA ARG A 130 -0.55 7.43 26.96
C ARG A 130 -1.39 8.56 26.34
N VAL A 131 -1.05 8.98 25.12
CA VAL A 131 -1.72 10.09 24.44
C VAL A 131 -2.98 9.56 23.72
N PRO A 132 -4.15 10.20 23.88
CA PRO A 132 -5.36 9.85 23.13
C PRO A 132 -5.15 10.06 21.61
N ILE A 133 -5.72 9.18 20.79
CA ILE A 133 -5.55 9.23 19.33
C ILE A 133 -5.94 10.60 18.75
N ARG A 134 -7.01 11.22 19.24
CA ARG A 134 -7.46 12.55 18.79
C ARG A 134 -6.46 13.67 19.02
N ALA A 135 -5.57 13.51 20.02
CA ALA A 135 -4.57 14.51 20.38
C ALA A 135 -3.24 14.35 19.62
N LEU A 136 -3.11 13.31 18.80
CA LEU A 136 -1.92 13.08 17.98
C LEU A 136 -1.87 14.06 16.80
N SER A 137 -0.68 14.55 16.49
CA SER A 137 -0.44 15.21 15.19
C SER A 137 -0.72 14.24 14.02
N LYS A 138 -0.87 14.78 12.80
CA LYS A 138 -1.08 13.94 11.59
C LYS A 138 0.02 12.89 11.45
N GLY A 139 1.29 13.26 11.58
CA GLY A 139 2.41 12.32 11.50
C GLY A 139 2.47 11.31 12.64
N GLN A 140 2.14 11.72 13.88
CA GLN A 140 2.05 10.79 15.02
C GLN A 140 0.95 9.75 14.81
N ARG A 141 -0.22 10.18 14.32
CA ARG A 141 -1.33 9.28 13.99
C ARG A 141 -0.93 8.33 12.85
N LYS A 142 -0.28 8.83 11.79
CA LYS A 142 0.20 7.98 10.69
C LYS A 142 1.14 6.88 11.20
N ARG A 143 2.12 7.21 12.05
CA ARG A 143 3.00 6.22 12.67
C ARG A 143 2.24 5.20 13.54
N THR A 144 1.20 5.62 14.24
CA THR A 144 0.33 4.71 15.00
C THR A 144 -0.45 3.76 14.08
N LEU A 145 -0.96 4.25 12.95
CA LEU A 145 -1.64 3.43 11.94
C LEU A 145 -0.68 2.42 11.28
N LEU A 146 0.57 2.84 11.01
CA LEU A 146 1.61 1.91 10.54
C LEU A 146 1.89 0.81 11.57
N ALA A 147 1.93 1.15 12.86
CA ALA A 147 2.09 0.16 13.93
C ALA A 147 0.94 -0.86 13.93
N LEU A 148 -0.31 -0.42 13.80
CA LEU A 148 -1.47 -1.32 13.69
C LEU A 148 -1.30 -2.31 12.53
N GLY A 149 -0.92 -1.82 11.35
CA GLY A 149 -0.65 -2.66 10.18
C GLY A 149 0.49 -3.64 10.41
N LEU A 150 1.62 -3.18 10.94
CA LEU A 150 2.78 -4.05 11.20
C LEU A 150 2.50 -5.12 12.26
N LEU A 151 1.64 -4.85 13.22
CA LEU A 151 1.22 -5.78 14.27
C LEU A 151 0.11 -6.74 13.82
N ALA A 152 -0.58 -6.46 12.72
CA ALA A 152 -1.60 -7.33 12.17
C ALA A 152 -1.00 -8.69 11.73
N PRO A 153 -1.73 -9.81 11.91
CA PRO A 153 -1.22 -11.15 11.61
C PRO A 153 -1.23 -11.48 10.12
N GLN A 154 -2.02 -10.77 9.32
CA GLN A 154 -2.19 -11.07 7.91
C GLN A 154 -0.88 -10.96 7.12
N PRO A 155 -0.63 -11.88 6.18
CA PRO A 155 0.59 -11.88 5.37
C PRO A 155 0.69 -10.71 4.40
N ILE A 156 -0.44 -10.11 4.03
CA ILE A 156 -0.48 -9.00 3.07
C ILE A 156 -0.97 -7.75 3.78
N LEU A 157 -0.22 -6.66 3.65
CA LEU A 157 -0.54 -5.36 4.22
C LEU A 157 -0.74 -4.33 3.11
N LEU A 158 -1.97 -3.82 3.01
CA LEU A 158 -2.30 -2.68 2.17
C LEU A 158 -2.22 -1.40 3.00
N ILE A 159 -1.47 -0.40 2.55
CA ILE A 159 -1.37 0.88 3.26
C ILE A 159 -1.60 2.03 2.26
N ASP A 160 -2.64 2.81 2.54
CA ASP A 160 -2.95 3.99 1.75
C ASP A 160 -2.16 5.19 2.27
N GLU A 161 -1.34 5.79 1.38
CA GLU A 161 -0.51 6.97 1.62
C GLU A 161 0.34 6.89 2.91
N PRO A 162 1.25 5.90 3.07
CA PRO A 162 1.98 5.65 4.33
C PRO A 162 2.84 6.83 4.80
N PHE A 163 3.22 7.74 3.92
CA PHE A 163 4.13 8.85 4.20
C PHE A 163 3.43 10.21 4.30
N GLU A 164 2.13 10.26 4.04
CA GLU A 164 1.39 11.52 4.06
C GLU A 164 1.35 12.14 5.48
N GLY A 165 1.72 13.42 5.57
CA GLY A 165 1.79 14.16 6.84
C GLY A 165 3.04 13.88 7.67
N LEU A 166 4.00 13.13 7.14
CA LEU A 166 5.34 12.97 7.69
C LEU A 166 6.30 14.00 7.06
N ASP A 167 7.22 14.53 7.85
CA ASP A 167 8.35 15.28 7.30
C ASP A 167 9.37 14.33 6.62
N LEU A 168 10.36 14.90 5.94
CA LEU A 168 11.34 14.14 5.16
C LEU A 168 12.10 13.11 6.02
N ARG A 169 12.43 13.45 7.28
CA ARG A 169 13.12 12.54 8.20
C ARG A 169 12.20 11.41 8.62
N GLN A 170 10.98 11.75 9.04
CA GLN A 170 9.96 10.79 9.45
C GLN A 170 9.58 9.83 8.31
N SER A 171 9.46 10.34 7.08
CA SER A 171 9.20 9.51 5.88
C SER A 171 10.31 8.49 5.65
N ARG A 172 11.58 8.90 5.79
CA ARG A 172 12.73 7.99 5.68
C ARG A 172 12.74 6.92 6.79
N GLU A 173 12.45 7.32 8.02
CA GLU A 173 12.37 6.41 9.17
C GLU A 173 11.22 5.40 8.99
N ALA A 174 10.05 5.85 8.52
CA ALA A 174 8.91 4.98 8.22
C ALA A 174 9.21 4.00 7.06
N ALA A 175 9.86 4.47 5.99
CA ALA A 175 10.28 3.63 4.87
C ALA A 175 11.29 2.56 5.32
N ALA A 176 12.29 2.93 6.14
CA ALA A 176 13.24 1.99 6.72
C ALA A 176 12.55 0.96 7.63
N THR A 177 11.55 1.39 8.40
CA THR A 177 10.76 0.51 9.26
C THR A 177 9.96 -0.48 8.43
N LEU A 178 9.28 -0.06 7.36
CA LEU A 178 8.57 -0.96 6.46
C LEU A 178 9.53 -2.00 5.86
N ARG A 179 10.68 -1.58 5.35
CA ARG A 179 11.72 -2.50 4.83
C ARG A 179 12.21 -3.50 5.88
N LYS A 180 12.46 -3.05 7.12
CA LYS A 180 12.91 -3.90 8.24
C LYS A 180 11.88 -4.98 8.59
N HIS A 181 10.59 -4.67 8.46
CA HIS A 181 9.49 -5.60 8.78
C HIS A 181 8.99 -6.41 7.59
N LEU A 182 9.57 -6.22 6.41
CA LEU A 182 9.37 -7.08 5.26
C LEU A 182 10.08 -8.41 5.49
N THR A 183 9.36 -9.50 5.30
CA THR A 183 9.89 -10.88 5.42
C THR A 183 9.42 -11.70 4.21
N PRO A 184 10.01 -12.86 3.91
CA PRO A 184 9.54 -13.72 2.84
C PRO A 184 8.04 -14.07 2.94
N ASP A 185 7.50 -14.12 4.16
CA ASP A 185 6.09 -14.45 4.43
C ASP A 185 5.18 -13.21 4.49
N ARG A 186 5.73 -12.02 4.23
CA ARG A 186 5.00 -10.77 4.36
C ARG A 186 5.20 -9.86 3.17
N THR A 187 4.11 -9.35 2.63
CA THR A 187 4.08 -8.55 1.41
C THR A 187 3.36 -7.23 1.69
N PHE A 188 3.89 -6.12 1.18
CA PHE A 188 3.28 -4.81 1.35
C PHE A 188 2.85 -4.25 0.00
N PHE A 189 1.66 -3.67 -0.04
CA PHE A 189 1.14 -2.93 -1.17
C PHE A 189 0.81 -1.51 -0.71
N LEU A 190 1.55 -0.53 -1.22
CA LEU A 190 1.51 0.85 -0.76
C LEU A 190 0.96 1.75 -1.86
N SER A 191 -0.05 2.57 -1.57
CA SER A 191 -0.33 3.71 -2.45
C SER A 191 0.61 4.85 -2.09
N ILE A 192 1.23 5.48 -3.05
CA ILE A 192 2.22 6.53 -2.81
C ILE A 192 1.98 7.67 -3.77
N HIS A 193 1.83 8.88 -3.22
CA HIS A 193 1.65 10.09 -3.99
C HIS A 193 3.01 10.69 -4.44
N GLN A 194 3.99 10.68 -3.54
CA GLN A 194 5.31 11.26 -3.82
C GLN A 194 6.24 10.18 -4.42
N ILE A 195 6.52 10.31 -5.70
CA ILE A 195 7.29 9.33 -6.49
C ILE A 195 8.71 9.14 -5.93
N ALA A 196 9.35 10.22 -5.44
CA ALA A 196 10.68 10.16 -4.83
C ALA A 196 10.75 9.29 -3.57
N ASP A 197 9.66 9.17 -2.81
CA ASP A 197 9.59 8.29 -1.65
C ASP A 197 9.32 6.83 -2.06
N ALA A 198 8.51 6.63 -3.11
CA ALA A 198 8.25 5.31 -3.67
C ALA A 198 9.54 4.61 -4.14
N ALA A 199 10.41 5.34 -4.86
CA ALA A 199 11.68 4.80 -5.37
C ALA A 199 12.63 4.28 -4.28
N LYS A 200 12.49 4.77 -3.04
CA LYS A 200 13.35 4.37 -1.90
C LYS A 200 12.84 3.14 -1.17
N VAL A 201 11.54 2.84 -1.28
CA VAL A 201 10.91 1.80 -0.47
C VAL A 201 10.35 0.65 -1.29
N CYS A 202 9.93 0.85 -2.53
CA CYS A 202 9.28 -0.17 -3.35
C CYS A 202 10.27 -0.95 -4.21
N ASP A 203 9.99 -2.22 -4.40
CA ASP A 203 10.75 -3.12 -5.30
C ASP A 203 10.23 -3.04 -6.73
N ARG A 204 8.92 -2.81 -6.86
CA ARG A 204 8.19 -2.79 -8.12
C ARG A 204 7.03 -1.80 -8.03
N PHE A 205 6.51 -1.37 -9.17
CA PHE A 205 5.49 -0.33 -9.26
C PHE A 205 4.37 -0.72 -10.21
N VAL A 206 3.17 -0.29 -9.87
CA VAL A 206 1.99 -0.24 -10.74
C VAL A 206 1.65 1.23 -10.93
N LEU A 207 1.65 1.69 -12.18
CA LEU A 207 1.28 3.06 -12.54
C LEU A 207 -0.18 3.11 -12.94
N LEU A 208 -0.98 3.87 -12.19
CA LEU A 208 -2.42 4.01 -12.40
C LEU A 208 -2.74 5.42 -12.92
N SER A 209 -3.44 5.50 -14.04
CA SER A 209 -3.92 6.77 -14.61
C SER A 209 -5.31 6.57 -15.21
N GLY A 210 -6.25 7.47 -14.91
CA GLY A 210 -7.63 7.40 -15.41
C GLY A 210 -8.33 6.07 -15.13
N GLY A 211 -8.06 5.44 -13.98
CA GLY A 211 -8.64 4.16 -13.58
C GLY A 211 -8.02 2.93 -14.27
N ARG A 212 -6.93 3.08 -15.04
CA ARG A 212 -6.27 2.01 -15.78
C ARG A 212 -4.82 1.84 -15.37
N VAL A 213 -4.31 0.61 -15.40
CA VAL A 213 -2.87 0.35 -15.28
C VAL A 213 -2.21 0.71 -16.62
N VAL A 214 -1.33 1.71 -16.59
CA VAL A 214 -0.62 2.20 -17.78
C VAL A 214 0.76 1.57 -17.94
N ALA A 215 1.37 1.14 -16.82
CA ALA A 215 2.61 0.38 -16.80
C ALA A 215 2.78 -0.35 -15.47
N GLU A 216 3.56 -1.43 -15.49
CA GLU A 216 3.93 -2.23 -14.32
C GLU A 216 5.37 -2.71 -14.47
N GLY A 217 6.17 -2.66 -13.42
CA GLY A 217 7.54 -3.15 -13.44
C GLY A 217 8.44 -2.56 -12.37
N LYS A 218 9.72 -2.97 -12.41
CA LYS A 218 10.79 -2.34 -11.63
C LYS A 218 11.13 -0.98 -12.21
N LEU A 219 11.78 -0.12 -11.42
CA LEU A 219 12.14 1.23 -11.84
C LEU A 219 12.93 1.25 -13.17
N ASP A 220 13.93 0.39 -13.29
CA ASP A 220 14.75 0.30 -14.52
C ASP A 220 13.90 -0.07 -15.75
N THR A 221 12.97 -1.00 -15.60
CA THR A 221 12.05 -1.42 -16.65
C THR A 221 11.13 -0.27 -17.08
N LEU A 222 10.56 0.45 -16.10
CA LEU A 222 9.69 1.60 -16.36
C LEU A 222 10.47 2.75 -17.02
N THR A 223 11.71 2.98 -16.59
CA THR A 223 12.61 3.97 -17.18
C THR A 223 12.93 3.63 -18.64
N ALA A 224 13.23 2.36 -18.94
CA ALA A 224 13.47 1.91 -20.31
C ALA A 224 12.22 2.10 -21.20
N LEU A 225 11.03 1.75 -20.67
CA LEU A 225 9.77 1.92 -21.38
C LEU A 225 9.45 3.40 -21.65
N ALA A 226 9.68 4.27 -20.68
CA ALA A 226 9.49 5.72 -20.84
C ALA A 226 10.41 6.31 -21.89
N ARG A 227 11.70 5.93 -21.90
CA ARG A 227 12.66 6.34 -22.94
C ARG A 227 12.23 5.90 -24.33
N GLN A 228 11.66 4.71 -24.44
CA GLN A 228 11.16 4.19 -25.71
C GLN A 228 9.96 4.99 -26.26
N ARG A 229 9.10 5.48 -25.36
CA ARG A 229 7.92 6.29 -25.73
C ARG A 229 8.25 7.75 -26.02
N ALA A 230 9.14 8.37 -25.24
CA ALA A 230 9.43 9.81 -25.32
C ALA A 230 10.61 10.18 -26.23
N GLY A 231 11.32 9.19 -26.82
CA GLY A 231 12.57 9.44 -27.54
C GLY A 231 13.74 9.71 -26.59
N HIS A 232 14.95 9.93 -27.14
CA HIS A 232 16.24 9.84 -26.43
C HIS A 232 16.55 10.93 -25.37
N SER A 233 15.59 11.76 -24.96
CA SER A 233 15.81 12.96 -24.11
C SER A 233 15.10 12.93 -22.76
N LEU A 234 14.96 11.77 -22.10
CA LEU A 234 14.42 11.74 -20.74
C LEU A 234 15.52 11.91 -19.69
N PRO A 235 15.40 12.89 -18.79
CA PRO A 235 16.20 12.99 -17.59
C PRO A 235 16.00 11.79 -16.64
N ALA A 236 16.89 11.70 -15.65
CA ALA A 236 16.98 10.51 -14.78
C ALA A 236 15.99 10.50 -13.61
N ALA A 237 15.05 11.46 -13.52
CA ALA A 237 14.11 11.54 -12.42
C ALA A 237 12.90 10.63 -12.65
N PHE A 238 12.50 9.88 -11.62
CA PHE A 238 11.36 8.95 -11.70
C PHE A 238 10.03 9.66 -11.98
N GLU A 239 9.88 10.93 -11.56
CA GLU A 239 8.74 11.78 -11.89
C GLU A 239 8.52 11.93 -13.39
N GLU A 240 9.61 12.09 -14.16
CA GLU A 240 9.54 12.24 -15.61
C GLU A 240 9.26 10.91 -16.32
N VAL A 241 9.75 9.79 -15.76
CA VAL A 241 9.37 8.45 -16.18
C VAL A 241 7.86 8.27 -16.05
N PHE A 242 7.29 8.68 -14.91
CA PHE A 242 5.85 8.62 -14.68
C PHE A 242 5.07 9.48 -15.69
N LEU A 243 5.47 10.75 -15.88
CA LEU A 243 4.81 11.68 -16.81
C LEU A 243 4.87 11.17 -18.27
N ALA A 244 5.94 10.50 -18.66
CA ALA A 244 6.09 9.94 -20.01
C ALA A 244 5.23 8.68 -20.24
N LEU A 245 4.78 8.02 -19.18
CA LEU A 245 4.00 6.78 -19.24
C LEU A 245 2.49 7.01 -19.03
N THR A 246 2.10 8.14 -18.41
CA THR A 246 0.70 8.51 -18.13
C THR A 246 0.16 9.52 -19.10
#